data_95c86970b837d220d95bc6618f2cd2e8
#
_entry.id   95c86970b837d220d95bc6618f2cd2e8
#
_cell.length_a   1.000
_cell.length_b   1.000
_cell.length_c   1.000
_cell.angle_alpha   90.00
_cell.angle_beta   90.00
_cell.angle_gamma   90.00
#
_symmetry.space_group_name_H-M   'P 1'
#
loop_
_entity.id
_entity.type
_entity.pdbx_description
1 polymer ?
#
loop_
_entity_poly.entity_id
_entity_poly.type
_entity_poly.pdbx_seq_one_letter_code
_entity_poly.pdbx_strand_id
1 'polypeptide(L)'
;MVERGKKLQEITESKWMDAIGVLLVLVISFALGFHKTVRQDLPIGIFSTFGAAASMMVTRLVTKRNNIGNLIGLLTAVNSAFVDYYLGNDAAFLTYPVSFLGAGVSYLYWKKRKNRIPRKIDSIYFINIGFAFVLGIALNYIGFTDFLRAPLGDNSAKFTVTAIITGITYSGILNTPRMYADSWASWQVYNILKLYQNILFGNIAYIAKYAFYLINASLAWVVWHRVRKGRDFSEKIN
;
A
#
# COMPACT_ATOMS: atom_id res chain seq x y z
N MET A 1 -15.67 -17.45 21.82
CA MET A 1 -15.19 -17.10 20.46
C MET A 1 -15.57 -15.68 20.04
N VAL A 2 -16.79 -15.21 20.33
CA VAL A 2 -17.29 -13.85 20.02
C VAL A 2 -16.47 -12.76 20.74
N GLU A 3 -16.17 -12.95 22.03
CA GLU A 3 -15.46 -11.99 22.88
C GLU A 3 -14.01 -11.75 22.42
N ARG A 4 -13.27 -12.83 22.09
CA ARG A 4 -11.91 -12.70 21.49
C ARG A 4 -11.95 -11.92 20.18
N GLY A 5 -13.04 -12.02 19.44
CA GLY A 5 -13.21 -11.29 18.19
C GLY A 5 -13.41 -9.79 18.38
N LYS A 6 -14.19 -9.38 19.36
CA LYS A 6 -14.39 -7.98 19.71
C LYS A 6 -13.07 -7.35 20.18
N LYS A 7 -12.36 -8.03 21.09
CA LYS A 7 -11.06 -7.56 21.58
C LYS A 7 -10.03 -7.37 20.46
N LEU A 8 -9.98 -8.29 19.49
CA LEU A 8 -9.08 -8.16 18.34
C LEU A 8 -9.44 -6.95 17.45
N GLN A 9 -10.73 -6.69 17.24
CA GLN A 9 -11.18 -5.53 16.49
C GLN A 9 -10.84 -4.23 17.23
N GLU A 10 -11.08 -4.17 18.55
CA GLU A 10 -10.72 -3.02 19.39
C GLU A 10 -9.21 -2.71 19.33
N ILE A 11 -8.36 -3.73 19.44
CA ILE A 11 -6.91 -3.57 19.30
C ILE A 11 -6.57 -3.06 17.88
N THR A 12 -7.12 -3.71 16.84
CA THR A 12 -6.83 -3.36 15.45
C THR A 12 -7.29 -1.94 15.11
N GLU A 13 -8.41 -1.48 15.66
CA GLU A 13 -8.95 -0.15 15.39
C GLU A 13 -8.48 0.91 16.41
N SER A 14 -7.62 0.54 17.38
CA SER A 14 -7.15 1.44 18.44
C SER A 14 -6.26 2.58 17.91
N LYS A 15 -6.28 3.72 18.62
CA LYS A 15 -5.37 4.84 18.37
C LYS A 15 -3.92 4.49 18.75
N TRP A 16 -3.72 3.57 19.69
CA TRP A 16 -2.40 3.10 20.08
C TRP A 16 -1.67 2.40 18.94
N MET A 17 -2.37 1.55 18.18
CA MET A 17 -1.80 0.93 16.98
C MET A 17 -1.40 1.96 15.92
N ASP A 18 -2.14 3.07 15.80
CA ASP A 18 -1.78 4.16 14.89
C ASP A 18 -0.48 4.85 15.38
N ALA A 19 -0.43 5.18 16.68
CA ALA A 19 0.74 5.83 17.27
C ALA A 19 1.99 4.93 17.20
N ILE A 20 1.86 3.65 17.55
CA ILE A 20 2.99 2.69 17.49
C ILE A 20 3.53 2.60 16.06
N GLY A 21 2.67 2.50 15.04
CA GLY A 21 3.10 2.41 13.65
C GLY A 21 3.89 3.64 13.19
N VAL A 22 3.38 4.84 13.48
CA VAL A 22 4.05 6.10 13.13
C VAL A 22 5.36 6.26 13.91
N LEU A 23 5.33 6.04 15.24
CA LEU A 23 6.51 6.16 16.08
C LEU A 23 7.61 5.17 15.70
N LEU A 24 7.25 3.93 15.35
CA LEU A 24 8.20 2.92 14.89
C LEU A 24 9.04 3.43 13.71
N VAL A 25 8.38 3.99 12.70
CA VAL A 25 9.07 4.54 11.52
C VAL A 25 9.97 5.72 11.91
N LEU A 26 9.44 6.67 12.68
CA LEU A 26 10.20 7.86 13.08
C LEU A 26 11.42 7.48 13.93
N VAL A 27 11.19 6.71 15.01
CA VAL A 27 12.26 6.32 15.95
C VAL A 27 13.36 5.55 15.23
N ILE A 28 13.02 4.54 14.41
CA ILE A 28 14.03 3.74 13.70
C ILE A 28 14.80 4.61 12.71
N SER A 29 14.11 5.46 11.93
CA SER A 29 14.76 6.33 10.95
C SER A 29 15.72 7.35 11.61
N PHE A 30 15.28 7.96 12.69
CA PHE A 30 16.12 8.94 13.41
C PHE A 30 17.25 8.28 14.19
N ALA A 31 17.00 7.18 14.90
CA ALA A 31 17.99 6.47 15.69
C ALA A 31 19.14 5.90 14.82
N LEU A 32 18.80 5.39 13.61
CA LEU A 32 19.81 4.87 12.69
C LEU A 32 20.37 5.93 11.74
N GLY A 33 20.03 7.20 11.92
CA GLY A 33 20.55 8.31 11.12
C GLY A 33 20.07 8.35 9.67
N PHE A 34 19.09 7.52 9.28
CA PHE A 34 18.61 7.43 7.91
C PHE A 34 18.01 8.76 7.41
N HIS A 35 17.38 9.54 8.28
CA HIS A 35 16.84 10.86 7.96
C HIS A 35 17.89 11.83 7.39
N LYS A 36 19.19 11.59 7.61
CA LYS A 36 20.31 12.39 7.08
C LYS A 36 20.72 11.98 5.66
N THR A 37 20.12 10.93 5.09
CA THR A 37 20.47 10.43 3.76
C THR A 37 20.16 11.45 2.69
N VAL A 38 21.19 11.81 1.91
CA VAL A 38 21.11 12.72 0.77
C VAL A 38 21.37 11.93 -0.52
N ARG A 39 20.63 12.21 -1.57
CA ARG A 39 20.82 11.67 -2.92
C ARG A 39 20.62 12.82 -3.92
N GLN A 40 21.62 13.06 -4.79
CA GLN A 40 21.59 14.16 -5.78
C GLN A 40 21.21 15.50 -5.13
N ASP A 41 21.86 15.85 -4.02
CA ASP A 41 21.65 17.05 -3.21
C ASP A 41 20.25 17.20 -2.57
N LEU A 42 19.43 16.16 -2.63
CA LEU A 42 18.09 16.14 -2.03
C LEU A 42 18.06 15.34 -0.73
N PRO A 43 17.37 15.82 0.31
CA PRO A 43 17.28 15.14 1.61
C PRO A 43 16.29 13.97 1.56
N ILE A 44 16.60 12.94 0.76
CA ILE A 44 15.72 11.80 0.50
C ILE A 44 15.37 11.04 1.79
N GLY A 45 16.29 10.97 2.74
CA GLY A 45 16.04 10.35 4.04
C GLY A 45 14.88 11.01 4.81
N ILE A 46 14.80 12.35 4.79
CA ILE A 46 13.69 13.10 5.40
C ILE A 46 12.38 12.83 4.65
N PHE A 47 12.36 12.97 3.33
CA PHE A 47 11.16 12.71 2.52
C PHE A 47 10.66 11.28 2.69
N SER A 48 11.58 10.30 2.70
CA SER A 48 11.24 8.91 2.93
C SER A 48 10.68 8.68 4.34
N THR A 49 11.27 9.28 5.37
CA THR A 49 10.85 9.12 6.77
C THR A 49 9.44 9.66 7.00
N PHE A 50 9.18 10.91 6.62
CA PHE A 50 7.85 11.50 6.79
C PHE A 50 6.82 10.89 5.83
N GLY A 51 7.21 10.55 4.61
CA GLY A 51 6.36 9.83 3.67
C GLY A 51 5.96 8.44 4.18
N ALA A 52 6.90 7.71 4.80
CA ALA A 52 6.61 6.43 5.44
C ALA A 52 5.64 6.57 6.62
N ALA A 53 5.85 7.58 7.49
CA ALA A 53 4.96 7.88 8.61
C ALA A 53 3.54 8.26 8.14
N ALA A 54 3.43 9.11 7.12
CA ALA A 54 2.14 9.47 6.52
C ALA A 54 1.45 8.25 5.87
N SER A 55 2.21 7.43 5.13
CA SER A 55 1.68 6.17 4.53
C SER A 55 1.22 5.19 5.60
N MET A 56 1.86 5.18 6.78
CA MET A 56 1.40 4.40 7.92
C MET A 56 -0.02 4.81 8.33
N MET A 57 -0.28 6.11 8.44
CA MET A 57 -1.62 6.62 8.75
C MET A 57 -2.63 6.28 7.65
N VAL A 58 -2.25 6.34 6.36
CA VAL A 58 -3.11 5.89 5.25
C VAL A 58 -3.60 4.47 5.48
N THR A 59 -2.68 3.54 5.67
CA THR A 59 -3.01 2.11 5.83
C THR A 59 -3.86 1.87 7.09
N ARG A 60 -3.54 2.55 8.20
CA ARG A 60 -4.32 2.47 9.43
C ARG A 60 -5.74 2.97 9.27
N LEU A 61 -5.93 4.11 8.61
CA LEU A 61 -7.24 4.67 8.34
C LEU A 61 -8.05 3.79 7.38
N VAL A 62 -7.43 3.24 6.34
CA VAL A 62 -8.07 2.29 5.42
C VAL A 62 -8.49 1.01 6.17
N THR A 63 -7.65 0.48 7.06
CA THR A 63 -8.00 -0.66 7.93
C THR A 63 -9.29 -0.40 8.72
N LYS A 64 -9.46 0.81 9.25
CA LYS A 64 -10.67 1.28 9.97
C LYS A 64 -11.81 1.68 9.03
N ARG A 65 -11.67 1.49 7.73
CA ARG A 65 -12.64 1.90 6.69
C ARG A 65 -12.91 3.42 6.70
N ASN A 66 -11.92 4.20 7.16
CA ASN A 66 -11.98 5.65 7.18
C ASN A 66 -11.49 6.22 5.85
N ASN A 67 -12.33 6.99 5.17
CA ASN A 67 -12.04 7.53 3.84
C ASN A 67 -10.95 8.60 3.82
N ILE A 68 -10.63 9.22 4.95
CA ILE A 68 -9.50 10.15 5.06
C ILE A 68 -8.18 9.46 4.66
N GLY A 69 -8.07 8.15 4.91
CA GLY A 69 -6.92 7.37 4.44
C GLY A 69 -6.71 7.47 2.93
N ASN A 70 -7.77 7.35 2.14
CA ASN A 70 -7.66 7.50 0.67
C ASN A 70 -7.25 8.93 0.26
N LEU A 71 -7.70 9.96 1.00
CA LEU A 71 -7.31 11.35 0.73
C LEU A 71 -5.83 11.60 1.03
N ILE A 72 -5.33 11.14 2.18
CA ILE A 72 -3.90 11.23 2.52
C ILE A 72 -3.08 10.39 1.53
N GLY A 73 -3.65 9.29 1.02
CA GLY A 73 -3.05 8.42 0.01
C GLY A 73 -2.63 9.16 -1.27
N LEU A 74 -3.34 10.21 -1.66
CA LEU A 74 -2.97 11.08 -2.79
C LEU A 74 -1.61 11.74 -2.54
N LEU A 75 -1.42 12.34 -1.37
CA LEU A 75 -0.16 13.02 -1.02
C LEU A 75 1.00 12.03 -0.89
N THR A 76 0.72 10.86 -0.27
CA THR A 76 1.76 9.84 -0.12
C THR A 76 2.16 9.19 -1.43
N ALA A 77 1.27 9.10 -2.43
CA ALA A 77 1.62 8.64 -3.77
C ALA A 77 2.63 9.57 -4.44
N VAL A 78 2.43 10.89 -4.35
CA VAL A 78 3.39 11.88 -4.88
C VAL A 78 4.74 11.76 -4.20
N ASN A 79 4.76 11.73 -2.86
CA ASN A 79 6.01 11.57 -2.10
C ASN A 79 6.72 10.24 -2.45
N SER A 80 5.98 9.15 -2.57
CA SER A 80 6.57 7.85 -2.91
C SER A 80 7.12 7.81 -4.33
N ALA A 81 6.49 8.48 -5.29
CA ALA A 81 7.02 8.62 -6.65
C ALA A 81 8.41 9.27 -6.62
N PHE A 82 8.51 10.38 -5.90
CA PHE A 82 9.75 11.13 -5.73
C PHE A 82 10.83 10.27 -5.04
N VAL A 83 10.54 9.71 -3.88
CA VAL A 83 11.49 8.91 -3.10
C VAL A 83 11.97 7.68 -3.89
N ASP A 84 11.05 6.91 -4.49
CA ASP A 84 11.38 5.69 -5.21
C ASP A 84 12.23 6.00 -6.46
N TYR A 85 11.97 7.11 -7.17
CA TYR A 85 12.78 7.54 -8.31
C TYR A 85 14.24 7.79 -7.91
N TYR A 86 14.47 8.59 -6.88
CA TYR A 86 15.82 8.90 -6.41
C TYR A 86 16.53 7.72 -5.74
N LEU A 87 15.80 6.66 -5.42
CA LEU A 87 16.35 5.38 -4.96
C LEU A 87 16.54 4.35 -6.09
N GLY A 88 16.32 4.76 -7.36
CA GLY A 88 16.65 3.96 -8.54
C GLY A 88 15.50 3.18 -9.17
N ASN A 89 14.25 3.60 -8.92
CA ASN A 89 13.09 3.13 -9.66
C ASN A 89 12.79 4.08 -10.83
N ASP A 90 13.40 3.83 -12.00
CA ASP A 90 13.27 4.68 -13.17
C ASP A 90 11.84 4.81 -13.69
N ALA A 91 10.97 3.81 -13.41
CA ALA A 91 9.57 3.84 -13.79
C ALA A 91 8.65 4.57 -12.78
N ALA A 92 9.19 5.13 -11.67
CA ALA A 92 8.37 5.69 -10.61
C ALA A 92 7.41 6.78 -11.10
N PHE A 93 7.88 7.72 -11.93
CA PHE A 93 7.03 8.79 -12.44
C PHE A 93 5.95 8.34 -13.43
N LEU A 94 6.06 7.14 -14.00
CA LEU A 94 5.03 6.53 -14.85
C LEU A 94 4.04 5.71 -14.03
N THR A 95 4.51 5.03 -12.99
CA THR A 95 3.70 4.07 -12.23
C THR A 95 2.89 4.70 -11.10
N TYR A 96 3.43 5.70 -10.40
CA TYR A 96 2.73 6.33 -9.28
C TYR A 96 1.52 7.20 -9.64
N PRO A 97 1.40 7.82 -10.83
CA PRO A 97 0.16 8.46 -11.25
C PRO A 97 -1.05 7.53 -11.22
N VAL A 98 -0.89 6.24 -11.55
CA VAL A 98 -1.96 5.25 -11.42
C VAL A 98 -2.36 5.05 -9.96
N SER A 99 -1.39 5.03 -9.04
CA SER A 99 -1.65 4.95 -7.60
C SER A 99 -2.37 6.20 -7.07
N PHE A 100 -1.97 7.36 -7.55
CA PHE A 100 -2.63 8.64 -7.24
C PHE A 100 -4.09 8.64 -7.70
N LEU A 101 -4.33 8.32 -8.97
CA LEU A 101 -5.69 8.25 -9.53
C LEU A 101 -6.53 7.19 -8.80
N GLY A 102 -5.96 6.03 -8.50
CA GLY A 102 -6.64 4.97 -7.76
C GLY A 102 -7.05 5.37 -6.35
N ALA A 103 -6.20 6.11 -5.63
CA ALA A 103 -6.56 6.69 -4.33
C ALA A 103 -7.70 7.71 -4.45
N GLY A 104 -7.67 8.56 -5.49
CA GLY A 104 -8.74 9.50 -5.80
C GLY A 104 -10.07 8.82 -6.10
N VAL A 105 -10.06 7.79 -6.96
CA VAL A 105 -11.25 6.98 -7.27
C VAL A 105 -11.77 6.30 -6.01
N SER A 106 -10.90 5.73 -5.17
CA SER A 106 -11.27 5.11 -3.90
C SER A 106 -11.92 6.11 -2.96
N TYR A 107 -11.35 7.34 -2.86
CA TYR A 107 -11.90 8.41 -2.06
C TYR A 107 -13.32 8.79 -2.50
N LEU A 108 -13.52 9.02 -3.81
CA LEU A 108 -14.81 9.41 -4.36
C LEU A 108 -15.86 8.30 -4.20
N TYR A 109 -15.46 7.05 -4.42
CA TYR A 109 -16.35 5.90 -4.29
C TYR A 109 -16.78 5.66 -2.84
N TRP A 110 -15.85 5.76 -1.88
CA TRP A 110 -16.14 5.59 -0.46
C TRP A 110 -16.94 6.76 0.11
N LYS A 111 -16.78 7.98 -0.43
CA LYS A 111 -17.57 9.15 -0.06
C LYS A 111 -19.06 8.94 -0.32
N LYS A 112 -19.41 8.24 -1.41
CA LYS A 112 -20.81 7.96 -1.79
C LYS A 112 -21.44 6.81 -0.97
N ARG A 113 -20.63 6.01 -0.27
CA ARG A 113 -21.12 4.85 0.51
C ARG A 113 -21.39 5.21 1.96
N LYS A 114 -22.65 5.10 2.40
CA LYS A 114 -23.03 5.25 3.81
C LYS A 114 -22.48 4.10 4.67
N ASN A 115 -22.63 2.84 4.19
CA ASN A 115 -22.16 1.65 4.88
C ASN A 115 -20.94 1.09 4.17
N ARG A 116 -19.78 1.13 4.85
CA ARG A 116 -18.49 0.65 4.31
C ARG A 116 -18.27 -0.79 4.75
N ILE A 117 -19.07 -1.71 4.22
CA ILE A 117 -19.00 -3.14 4.54
C ILE A 117 -18.18 -3.85 3.46
N PRO A 118 -17.19 -4.66 3.87
CA PRO A 118 -16.36 -5.43 2.93
C PRO A 118 -17.17 -6.45 2.12
N ARG A 119 -16.77 -6.68 0.87
CA ARG A 119 -17.43 -7.62 -0.06
C ARG A 119 -16.66 -8.93 -0.19
N LYS A 120 -17.36 -9.96 -0.68
CA LYS A 120 -16.72 -11.16 -1.24
C LYS A 120 -16.11 -10.84 -2.61
N ILE A 121 -15.10 -11.60 -2.98
CA ILE A 121 -14.53 -11.57 -4.33
C ILE A 121 -15.58 -12.00 -5.36
N ASP A 122 -15.50 -11.39 -6.52
CA ASP A 122 -16.31 -11.67 -7.71
C ASP A 122 -15.40 -11.69 -8.94
N SER A 123 -15.97 -11.88 -10.13
CA SER A 123 -15.21 -11.91 -11.39
C SER A 123 -14.42 -10.61 -11.63
N ILE A 124 -14.96 -9.46 -11.20
CA ILE A 124 -14.29 -8.17 -11.37
C ILE A 124 -13.01 -8.09 -10.55
N TYR A 125 -12.95 -8.74 -9.39
CA TYR A 125 -11.72 -8.84 -8.60
C TYR A 125 -10.57 -9.44 -9.41
N PHE A 126 -10.84 -10.53 -10.13
CA PHE A 126 -9.83 -11.22 -10.96
C PHE A 126 -9.49 -10.46 -12.24
N ILE A 127 -10.50 -9.83 -12.88
CA ILE A 127 -10.27 -8.95 -14.04
C ILE A 127 -9.34 -7.80 -13.66
N ASN A 128 -9.58 -7.17 -12.51
CA ASN A 128 -8.72 -6.11 -11.99
C ASN A 128 -7.28 -6.60 -11.75
N ILE A 129 -7.09 -7.84 -11.26
CA ILE A 129 -5.75 -8.42 -11.10
C ILE A 129 -5.06 -8.56 -12.46
N GLY A 130 -5.72 -9.18 -13.44
CA GLY A 130 -5.15 -9.36 -14.79
C GLY A 130 -4.78 -8.02 -15.43
N PHE A 131 -5.70 -7.06 -15.42
CA PHE A 131 -5.45 -5.71 -15.95
C PHE A 131 -4.31 -5.00 -15.21
N ALA A 132 -4.23 -5.14 -13.87
CA ALA A 132 -3.18 -4.57 -13.05
C ALA A 132 -1.79 -5.06 -13.45
N PHE A 133 -1.63 -6.36 -13.70
CA PHE A 133 -0.35 -6.91 -14.11
C PHE A 133 0.04 -6.45 -15.52
N VAL A 134 -0.89 -6.47 -16.47
CA VAL A 134 -0.62 -5.98 -17.84
C VAL A 134 -0.18 -4.51 -17.82
N LEU A 135 -0.93 -3.66 -17.12
CA LEU A 135 -0.60 -2.24 -16.99
C LEU A 135 0.72 -2.02 -16.24
N GLY A 136 0.92 -2.76 -15.15
CA GLY A 136 2.16 -2.67 -14.35
C GLY A 136 3.39 -3.06 -15.14
N ILE A 137 3.35 -4.17 -15.88
CA ILE A 137 4.45 -4.61 -16.75
C ILE A 137 4.72 -3.57 -17.84
N ALA A 138 3.67 -3.10 -18.54
CA ALA A 138 3.81 -2.14 -19.63
C ALA A 138 4.47 -0.83 -19.18
N LEU A 139 3.97 -0.22 -18.08
CA LEU A 139 4.53 1.05 -17.59
C LEU A 139 5.96 0.91 -17.07
N ASN A 140 6.27 -0.21 -16.40
CA ASN A 140 7.65 -0.45 -15.98
C ASN A 140 8.56 -0.70 -17.18
N TYR A 141 8.12 -1.46 -18.19
CA TYR A 141 8.90 -1.68 -19.40
C TYR A 141 9.24 -0.35 -20.10
N ILE A 142 8.24 0.53 -20.28
CA ILE A 142 8.45 1.86 -20.85
C ILE A 142 9.46 2.68 -20.02
N GLY A 143 9.34 2.68 -18.68
CA GLY A 143 10.24 3.44 -17.82
C GLY A 143 11.68 2.91 -17.83
N PHE A 144 11.87 1.60 -17.71
CA PHE A 144 13.20 0.99 -17.68
C PHE A 144 13.89 0.93 -19.04
N THR A 145 13.16 1.16 -20.13
CA THR A 145 13.72 1.24 -21.49
C THR A 145 13.85 2.69 -22.00
N ASP A 146 13.81 3.66 -21.11
CA ASP A 146 13.83 5.08 -21.48
C ASP A 146 12.86 5.40 -22.64
N PHE A 147 11.57 5.14 -22.40
CA PHE A 147 10.51 5.31 -23.40
C PHE A 147 10.78 4.54 -24.72
N LEU A 148 11.24 3.31 -24.60
CA LEU A 148 11.55 2.38 -25.72
C LEU A 148 12.76 2.80 -26.56
N ARG A 149 13.62 3.68 -26.04
CA ARG A 149 14.83 4.14 -26.72
C ARG A 149 16.05 3.25 -26.45
N ALA A 150 16.03 2.50 -25.34
CA ALA A 150 17.11 1.63 -24.92
C ALA A 150 16.61 0.23 -24.57
N PRO A 151 17.42 -0.82 -24.76
CA PRO A 151 17.09 -2.16 -24.27
C PRO A 151 17.14 -2.19 -22.73
N LEU A 152 16.48 -3.17 -22.11
CA LEU A 152 16.53 -3.37 -20.66
C LEU A 152 17.96 -3.61 -20.13
N GLY A 153 18.79 -4.33 -20.91
CA GLY A 153 20.17 -4.61 -20.54
C GLY A 153 20.31 -5.14 -19.11
N ASP A 154 21.22 -4.54 -18.35
CA ASP A 154 21.49 -4.91 -16.95
C ASP A 154 20.32 -4.55 -15.99
N ASN A 155 19.36 -3.79 -16.45
CA ASN A 155 18.16 -3.45 -15.65
C ASN A 155 17.09 -4.55 -15.65
N SER A 156 17.27 -5.65 -16.36
CA SER A 156 16.27 -6.72 -16.50
C SER A 156 15.79 -7.29 -15.15
N ALA A 157 16.70 -7.50 -14.19
CA ALA A 157 16.34 -7.98 -12.85
C ALA A 157 15.56 -6.94 -12.06
N LYS A 158 15.99 -5.66 -12.08
CA LYS A 158 15.26 -4.55 -11.44
C LYS A 158 13.87 -4.37 -12.04
N PHE A 159 13.78 -4.39 -13.36
CA PHE A 159 12.51 -4.33 -14.09
C PHE A 159 11.58 -5.45 -13.64
N THR A 160 12.03 -6.71 -13.64
CA THR A 160 11.18 -7.86 -13.31
C THR A 160 10.59 -7.73 -11.90
N VAL A 161 11.44 -7.45 -10.90
CA VAL A 161 11.01 -7.30 -9.50
C VAL A 161 10.02 -6.11 -9.37
N THR A 162 10.35 -4.97 -9.98
CA THR A 162 9.52 -3.77 -9.90
C THR A 162 8.18 -3.97 -10.63
N ALA A 163 8.17 -4.62 -11.79
CA ALA A 163 6.96 -4.91 -12.55
C ALA A 163 5.99 -5.84 -11.77
N ILE A 164 6.51 -6.88 -11.12
CA ILE A 164 5.72 -7.77 -10.26
C ILE A 164 5.12 -6.98 -9.09
N ILE A 165 5.93 -6.20 -8.37
CA ILE A 165 5.46 -5.36 -7.26
C ILE A 165 4.39 -4.38 -7.73
N THR A 166 4.59 -3.74 -8.89
CA THR A 166 3.62 -2.79 -9.46
C THR A 166 2.32 -3.48 -9.83
N GLY A 167 2.36 -4.65 -10.45
CA GLY A 167 1.17 -5.45 -10.76
C GLY A 167 0.35 -5.78 -9.51
N ILE A 168 1.00 -6.23 -8.42
CA ILE A 168 0.33 -6.50 -7.14
C ILE A 168 -0.22 -5.20 -6.52
N THR A 169 0.53 -4.10 -6.59
CA THR A 169 0.10 -2.79 -6.09
C THR A 169 -1.18 -2.34 -6.80
N TYR A 170 -1.20 -2.39 -8.13
CA TYR A 170 -2.35 -1.99 -8.92
C TYR A 170 -3.56 -2.89 -8.68
N SER A 171 -3.33 -4.20 -8.52
CA SER A 171 -4.38 -5.14 -8.11
C SER A 171 -5.07 -4.68 -6.82
N GLY A 172 -4.28 -4.34 -5.79
CA GLY A 172 -4.80 -3.79 -4.55
C GLY A 172 -5.56 -2.47 -4.76
N ILE A 173 -4.96 -1.53 -5.49
CA ILE A 173 -5.53 -0.20 -5.76
C ILE A 173 -6.85 -0.29 -6.53
N LEU A 174 -6.94 -1.09 -7.59
CA LEU A 174 -8.16 -1.26 -8.39
C LEU A 174 -9.27 -1.95 -7.60
N ASN A 175 -8.93 -2.78 -6.63
CA ASN A 175 -9.88 -3.50 -5.79
C ASN A 175 -10.29 -2.73 -4.52
N THR A 176 -9.51 -1.73 -4.09
CA THR A 176 -9.80 -0.90 -2.90
C THR A 176 -11.15 -0.18 -2.97
N PRO A 177 -11.60 0.42 -4.09
CA PRO A 177 -12.90 1.09 -4.16
C PRO A 177 -14.05 0.16 -3.81
N ARG A 178 -13.96 -1.12 -4.18
CA ARG A 178 -15.00 -2.13 -3.94
C ARG A 178 -14.94 -2.76 -2.56
N MET A 179 -13.88 -2.51 -1.79
CA MET A 179 -13.69 -3.00 -0.43
C MET A 179 -13.74 -4.54 -0.32
N TYR A 180 -13.06 -5.26 -1.19
CA TYR A 180 -12.95 -6.71 -1.05
C TYR A 180 -12.14 -7.07 0.21
N ALA A 181 -12.71 -7.91 1.08
CA ALA A 181 -12.01 -8.34 2.30
C ALA A 181 -10.71 -9.10 1.98
N ASP A 182 -10.72 -9.83 0.88
CA ASP A 182 -9.59 -10.66 0.45
C ASP A 182 -8.44 -9.84 -0.18
N SER A 183 -8.65 -8.55 -0.48
CA SER A 183 -7.57 -7.65 -0.92
C SER A 183 -6.43 -7.57 0.08
N TRP A 184 -6.70 -7.80 1.37
CA TRP A 184 -5.64 -7.80 2.39
C TRP A 184 -4.63 -8.95 2.22
N ALA A 185 -5.03 -10.07 1.60
CA ALA A 185 -4.09 -11.13 1.22
C ALA A 185 -3.11 -10.65 0.12
N SER A 186 -3.60 -9.93 -0.90
CA SER A 186 -2.74 -9.30 -1.91
C SER A 186 -1.78 -8.29 -1.29
N TRP A 187 -2.26 -7.49 -0.33
CA TRP A 187 -1.42 -6.56 0.42
C TRP A 187 -0.35 -7.26 1.28
N GLN A 188 -0.60 -8.49 1.77
CA GLN A 188 0.43 -9.27 2.46
C GLN A 188 1.57 -9.63 1.53
N VAL A 189 1.27 -10.17 0.34
CA VAL A 189 2.28 -10.50 -0.67
C VAL A 189 3.07 -9.24 -1.06
N TYR A 190 2.36 -8.14 -1.32
CA TYR A 190 2.98 -6.85 -1.60
C TYR A 190 3.95 -6.41 -0.50
N ASN A 191 3.53 -6.48 0.77
CA ASN A 191 4.34 -6.04 1.90
C ASN A 191 5.63 -6.87 2.04
N ILE A 192 5.58 -8.18 1.79
CA ILE A 192 6.76 -9.06 1.80
C ILE A 192 7.74 -8.62 0.71
N LEU A 193 7.26 -8.44 -0.52
CA LEU A 193 8.11 -8.06 -1.65
C LEU A 193 8.69 -6.64 -1.48
N LYS A 194 7.88 -5.71 -0.98
CA LYS A 194 8.35 -4.34 -0.69
C LYS A 194 9.33 -4.30 0.47
N LEU A 195 9.16 -5.12 1.50
CA LEU A 195 10.12 -5.25 2.58
C LEU A 195 11.47 -5.70 2.02
N TYR A 196 11.48 -6.77 1.22
CA TYR A 196 12.68 -7.26 0.56
C TYR A 196 13.33 -6.21 -0.36
N GLN A 197 12.54 -5.54 -1.21
CA GLN A 197 13.02 -4.48 -2.09
C GLN A 197 13.70 -3.35 -1.30
N ASN A 198 13.09 -2.91 -0.20
CA ASN A 198 13.64 -1.81 0.60
C ASN A 198 14.86 -2.21 1.43
N ILE A 199 15.02 -3.50 1.77
CA ILE A 199 16.27 -4.02 2.31
C ILE A 199 17.40 -3.88 1.27
N LEU A 200 17.14 -4.26 0.02
CA LEU A 200 18.12 -4.13 -1.06
C LEU A 200 18.49 -2.67 -1.37
N PHE A 201 17.53 -1.75 -1.27
CA PHE A 201 17.74 -0.33 -1.52
C PHE A 201 18.24 0.46 -0.30
N GLY A 202 18.34 -0.20 0.86
CA GLY A 202 18.77 0.45 2.11
C GLY A 202 17.80 1.51 2.62
N ASN A 203 16.51 1.46 2.24
CA ASN A 203 15.50 2.40 2.72
C ASN A 203 14.95 1.99 4.10
N ILE A 204 15.67 2.38 5.15
CA ILE A 204 15.38 1.99 6.54
C ILE A 204 13.97 2.41 6.98
N ALA A 205 13.52 3.61 6.61
CA ALA A 205 12.18 4.08 6.95
C ALA A 205 11.09 3.19 6.35
N TYR A 206 11.29 2.74 5.09
CA TYR A 206 10.35 1.84 4.42
C TYR A 206 10.47 0.40 4.92
N ILE A 207 11.64 -0.06 5.34
CA ILE A 207 11.80 -1.36 6.01
C ILE A 207 10.91 -1.39 7.27
N ALA A 208 11.02 -0.39 8.14
CA ALA A 208 10.20 -0.28 9.35
C ALA A 208 8.69 -0.23 9.02
N LYS A 209 8.31 0.55 8.00
CA LYS A 209 6.93 0.66 7.52
C LYS A 209 6.38 -0.70 7.07
N TYR A 210 7.08 -1.42 6.19
CA TYR A 210 6.56 -2.68 5.65
C TYR A 210 6.58 -3.82 6.65
N ALA A 211 7.51 -3.84 7.60
CA ALA A 211 7.48 -4.77 8.74
C ALA A 211 6.18 -4.59 9.56
N PHE A 212 5.80 -3.34 9.87
CA PHE A 212 4.52 -3.07 10.54
C PHE A 212 3.31 -3.40 9.66
N TYR A 213 3.39 -3.15 8.35
CA TYR A 213 2.31 -3.44 7.41
C TYR A 213 1.96 -4.92 7.34
N LEU A 214 2.94 -5.82 7.51
CA LEU A 214 2.68 -7.27 7.59
C LEU A 214 1.74 -7.60 8.76
N ILE A 215 2.00 -7.02 9.93
CA ILE A 215 1.14 -7.19 11.10
C ILE A 215 -0.23 -6.58 10.85
N ASN A 216 -0.27 -5.33 10.36
CA ASN A 216 -1.51 -4.61 10.13
C ASN A 216 -2.40 -5.30 9.08
N ALA A 217 -1.84 -5.79 7.98
CA ALA A 217 -2.61 -6.46 6.92
C ALA A 217 -3.22 -7.78 7.42
N SER A 218 -2.51 -8.54 8.26
CA SER A 218 -3.05 -9.75 8.91
C SER A 218 -4.25 -9.42 9.81
N LEU A 219 -4.12 -8.39 10.65
CA LEU A 219 -5.18 -7.93 11.53
C LEU A 219 -6.38 -7.40 10.74
N ALA A 220 -6.13 -6.57 9.73
CA ALA A 220 -7.16 -6.00 8.86
C ALA A 220 -7.94 -7.09 8.12
N TRP A 221 -7.24 -8.12 7.60
CA TRP A 221 -7.87 -9.25 6.93
C TRP A 221 -8.87 -9.96 7.84
N VAL A 222 -8.47 -10.28 9.07
CA VAL A 222 -9.35 -10.93 10.04
C VAL A 222 -10.54 -10.04 10.40
N VAL A 223 -10.32 -8.74 10.66
CA VAL A 223 -11.40 -7.81 11.03
C VAL A 223 -12.39 -7.61 9.88
N TRP A 224 -11.90 -7.41 8.65
CA TRP A 224 -12.79 -7.20 7.50
C TRP A 224 -13.64 -8.43 7.17
N HIS A 225 -13.08 -9.65 7.31
CA HIS A 225 -13.85 -10.88 7.14
C HIS A 225 -14.93 -11.05 8.20
N ARG A 226 -14.67 -10.64 9.45
CA ARG A 226 -15.66 -10.69 10.53
C ARG A 226 -16.79 -9.71 10.32
N VAL A 227 -16.48 -8.47 9.94
CA VAL A 227 -17.49 -7.44 9.65
C VAL A 227 -18.41 -7.91 8.51
N ARG A 228 -17.83 -8.53 7.47
CA ARG A 228 -18.61 -9.11 6.37
C ARG A 228 -19.54 -10.23 6.86
N LYS A 229 -19.00 -11.19 7.63
CA LYS A 229 -19.79 -12.31 8.17
C LYS A 229 -20.94 -11.86 9.08
N GLY A 230 -20.71 -10.82 9.89
CA GLY A 230 -21.75 -10.24 10.73
C GLY A 230 -22.94 -9.69 9.93
N ARG A 231 -22.67 -9.07 8.76
CA ARG A 231 -23.74 -8.64 7.84
C ARG A 231 -24.47 -9.82 7.21
N ASP A 232 -23.73 -10.80 6.67
CA ASP A 232 -24.32 -11.98 6.02
C ASP A 232 -25.26 -12.73 6.98
N PHE A 233 -24.99 -12.69 8.29
CA PHE A 233 -25.86 -13.25 9.33
C PHE A 233 -27.11 -12.40 9.57
N SER A 234 -26.98 -11.08 9.66
CA SER A 234 -28.15 -10.20 9.86
C SER A 234 -29.12 -10.18 8.68
N GLU A 235 -28.60 -10.31 7.44
CA GLU A 235 -29.43 -10.40 6.22
C GLU A 235 -30.20 -11.73 6.09
N LYS A 236 -29.78 -12.78 6.82
CA LYS A 236 -30.48 -14.09 6.84
C LYS A 236 -31.60 -14.18 7.89
N ILE A 237 -31.61 -13.27 8.85
CA ILE A 237 -32.59 -13.25 9.94
C ILE A 237 -33.77 -12.33 9.62
N ASN A 238 -33.57 -11.36 8.73
CA ASN A 238 -34.59 -10.44 8.21
C ASN A 238 -35.15 -10.93 6.88
#